data_2b7877813e238b19882f218261df3485
#
_entry.id   2b7877813e238b19882f218261df3485
#
_cell.length_a   1.000
_cell.length_b   1.000
_cell.length_c   1.000
_cell.angle_alpha   90.00
_cell.angle_beta   90.00
_cell.angle_gamma   90.00
#
_symmetry.space_group_name_H-M   'P 1'
#
loop_
_entity.id
_entity.type
_entity.pdbx_description
1 polymer ?
#
loop_
_entity_poly.entity_id
_entity_poly.type
_entity_poly.pdbx_seq_one_letter_code
_entity_poly.pdbx_strand_id
1 'polypeptide(L)'
;MNSLKMIELSLTDVVIRMALAVVFGALIGLERSIKRKGFGISSNAILCLASCTISILQIQSVDILVDVVKQNSALASIISMDITRYGAQVISGVGFLGAGIIVFRERKVSGLTTAVMMWNVTIIGLVIGMGFLTIAFINLVATLLVLALAHFKRKTPLKRLQLIVKMKEPVSYTHLRAHETEAD
;
A
#
# COMPACT_ATOMS: atom_id res chain seq x y z
N MET A 1 -16.82 37.31 10.02
CA MET A 1 -16.81 35.85 10.27
C MET A 1 -17.00 35.21 8.91
N ASN A 2 -15.88 34.89 8.25
CA ASN A 2 -15.91 34.36 6.90
C ASN A 2 -16.43 32.94 6.94
N SER A 3 -17.52 32.71 6.25
CA SER A 3 -18.11 31.42 5.93
C SER A 3 -17.00 30.45 5.56
N LEU A 4 -16.89 29.36 6.31
CA LEU A 4 -16.24 28.15 5.83
C LEU A 4 -16.96 27.79 4.51
N LYS A 5 -16.41 28.24 3.39
CA LYS A 5 -16.81 27.78 2.07
C LYS A 5 -16.54 26.29 2.08
N MET A 6 -17.58 25.52 2.31
CA MET A 6 -17.53 24.09 2.16
C MET A 6 -17.06 23.79 0.74
N ILE A 7 -16.14 22.88 0.64
CA ILE A 7 -15.53 22.49 -0.62
C ILE A 7 -16.56 21.65 -1.36
N GLU A 8 -17.53 22.32 -2.02
CA GLU A 8 -18.29 21.66 -3.07
C GLU A 8 -17.27 21.21 -4.12
N LEU A 9 -16.95 19.94 -4.09
CA LEU A 9 -16.07 19.35 -5.09
C LEU A 9 -16.75 19.47 -6.45
N SER A 10 -16.27 20.41 -7.27
CA SER A 10 -16.68 20.49 -8.64
C SER A 10 -16.39 19.19 -9.37
N LEU A 11 -17.23 18.82 -10.34
CA LEU A 11 -16.96 17.65 -11.20
C LEU A 11 -15.55 17.71 -11.81
N THR A 12 -15.10 18.92 -12.15
CA THR A 12 -13.75 19.16 -12.68
C THR A 12 -12.67 18.77 -11.67
N ASP A 13 -12.84 19.10 -10.38
CA ASP A 13 -11.88 18.75 -9.32
C ASP A 13 -11.81 17.24 -9.12
N VAL A 14 -12.95 16.58 -9.14
CA VAL A 14 -13.03 15.12 -9.05
C VAL A 14 -12.26 14.46 -10.20
N VAL A 15 -12.52 14.89 -11.44
CA VAL A 15 -11.84 14.34 -12.63
C VAL A 15 -10.34 14.59 -12.57
N ILE A 16 -9.90 15.79 -12.18
CA ILE A 16 -8.48 16.12 -12.06
C ILE A 16 -7.81 15.24 -11.01
N ARG A 17 -8.40 15.10 -9.83
CA ARG A 17 -7.83 14.25 -8.75
C ARG A 17 -7.74 12.79 -9.19
N MET A 18 -8.78 12.23 -9.81
CA MET A 18 -8.77 10.86 -10.31
C MET A 18 -7.73 10.65 -11.41
N ALA A 19 -7.60 11.61 -12.35
CA ALA A 19 -6.58 11.57 -13.40
C ALA A 19 -5.16 11.60 -12.81
N LEU A 20 -4.91 12.48 -11.83
CA LEU A 20 -3.62 12.54 -11.13
C LEU A 20 -3.32 11.23 -10.38
N ALA A 21 -4.31 10.62 -9.74
CA ALA A 21 -4.13 9.34 -9.06
C ALA A 21 -3.71 8.23 -10.03
N VAL A 22 -4.33 8.17 -11.22
CA VAL A 22 -3.94 7.23 -12.28
C VAL A 22 -2.50 7.48 -12.73
N VAL A 23 -2.14 8.74 -12.99
CA VAL A 23 -0.79 9.11 -13.44
C VAL A 23 0.26 8.76 -12.38
N PHE A 24 0.04 9.11 -11.11
CA PHE A 24 0.99 8.84 -10.03
C PHE A 24 1.16 7.34 -9.79
N GLY A 25 0.04 6.60 -9.76
CA GLY A 25 0.09 5.16 -9.65
C GLY A 25 0.79 4.50 -10.84
N ALA A 26 0.54 4.98 -12.06
CA ALA A 26 1.20 4.48 -13.27
C ALA A 26 2.71 4.74 -13.26
N LEU A 27 3.17 5.94 -12.83
CA LEU A 27 4.59 6.29 -12.72
C LEU A 27 5.34 5.33 -11.79
N ILE A 28 4.78 5.05 -10.62
CA ILE A 28 5.36 4.08 -9.67
C ILE A 28 5.34 2.67 -10.28
N GLY A 29 4.22 2.31 -10.92
CA GLY A 29 4.07 1.02 -11.57
C GLY A 29 5.00 0.81 -12.77
N LEU A 30 5.37 1.88 -13.48
CA LEU A 30 6.30 1.85 -14.60
C LEU A 30 7.69 1.37 -14.14
N GLU A 31 8.21 1.91 -13.06
CA GLU A 31 9.48 1.46 -12.46
C GLU A 31 9.43 -0.04 -12.14
N ARG A 32 8.30 -0.50 -11.60
CA ARG A 32 8.09 -1.92 -11.25
C ARG A 32 8.03 -2.80 -12.49
N SER A 33 7.34 -2.35 -13.52
CA SER A 33 7.20 -3.06 -14.80
C SER A 33 8.54 -3.21 -15.53
N ILE A 34 9.32 -2.13 -15.63
CA ILE A 34 10.67 -2.14 -16.22
C ILE A 34 11.57 -3.17 -15.53
N LYS A 35 11.46 -3.31 -14.21
CA LYS A 35 12.25 -4.27 -13.42
C LYS A 35 11.65 -5.68 -13.36
N ARG A 36 10.62 -5.98 -14.15
CA ARG A 36 9.91 -7.28 -14.18
C ARG A 36 9.50 -7.76 -12.79
N LYS A 37 9.07 -6.84 -11.93
CA LYS A 37 8.56 -7.15 -10.59
C LYS A 37 7.05 -7.26 -10.64
N GLY A 38 6.48 -8.10 -9.80
CA GLY A 38 5.02 -8.18 -9.65
C GLY A 38 4.40 -6.83 -9.31
N PHE A 39 3.11 -6.64 -9.59
CA PHE A 39 2.36 -5.43 -9.38
C PHE A 39 2.85 -4.26 -10.24
N GLY A 40 2.56 -4.34 -11.55
CA GLY A 40 3.02 -3.40 -12.58
C GLY A 40 2.18 -2.13 -12.70
N ILE A 41 2.18 -1.51 -13.89
CA ILE A 41 1.55 -0.21 -14.17
C ILE A 41 0.06 -0.24 -13.83
N SER A 42 -0.69 -1.16 -14.43
CA SER A 42 -2.15 -1.21 -14.29
C SER A 42 -2.59 -1.41 -12.83
N SER A 43 -1.94 -2.32 -12.12
CA SER A 43 -2.30 -2.63 -10.74
C SER A 43 -2.05 -1.45 -9.80
N ASN A 44 -0.92 -0.74 -9.95
CA ASN A 44 -0.63 0.46 -9.17
C ASN A 44 -1.57 1.62 -9.51
N ALA A 45 -1.86 1.83 -10.81
CA ALA A 45 -2.79 2.86 -11.24
C ALA A 45 -4.21 2.63 -10.69
N ILE A 46 -4.72 1.40 -10.79
CA ILE A 46 -6.05 1.04 -10.27
C ILE A 46 -6.11 1.18 -8.75
N LEU A 47 -5.08 0.75 -8.03
CA LEU A 47 -5.06 0.85 -6.57
C LEU A 47 -5.04 2.31 -6.11
N CYS A 48 -4.23 3.16 -6.76
CA CYS A 48 -4.17 4.59 -6.48
C CYS A 48 -5.52 5.26 -6.77
N LEU A 49 -6.12 4.94 -7.92
CA LEU A 49 -7.44 5.44 -8.31
C LEU A 49 -8.53 5.03 -7.32
N ALA A 50 -8.58 3.76 -6.93
CA ALA A 50 -9.56 3.25 -5.98
C ALA A 50 -9.46 3.96 -4.62
N SER A 51 -8.24 4.14 -4.12
CA SER A 51 -7.98 4.85 -2.86
C SER A 51 -8.37 6.32 -2.95
N CYS A 52 -8.08 6.98 -4.08
CA CYS A 52 -8.49 8.35 -4.35
C CYS A 52 -10.02 8.49 -4.35
N THR A 53 -10.71 7.56 -5.02
CA THR A 53 -12.18 7.54 -5.07
C THR A 53 -12.80 7.44 -3.68
N ILE A 54 -12.26 6.59 -2.81
CA ILE A 54 -12.75 6.44 -1.44
C ILE A 54 -12.55 7.73 -0.63
N SER A 55 -11.42 8.42 -0.79
CA SER A 55 -11.20 9.71 -0.14
C SER A 55 -12.16 10.81 -0.64
N ILE A 56 -12.45 10.84 -1.93
CA ILE A 56 -13.43 11.77 -2.52
C ILE A 56 -14.83 11.49 -1.94
N LEU A 57 -15.23 10.22 -1.90
CA LEU A 57 -16.51 9.82 -1.30
C LEU A 57 -16.59 10.21 0.18
N GLN A 58 -15.48 10.05 0.93
CA GLN A 58 -15.41 10.47 2.33
C GLN A 58 -15.71 11.96 2.49
N ILE A 59 -15.08 12.83 1.68
CA ILE A 59 -15.30 14.27 1.72
C ILE A 59 -16.75 14.61 1.37
N GLN A 60 -17.27 14.06 0.29
CA GLN A 60 -18.65 14.32 -0.14
C GLN A 60 -19.67 13.83 0.91
N SER A 61 -19.41 12.72 1.57
CA SER A 61 -20.27 12.22 2.65
C SER A 61 -20.32 13.18 3.84
N VAL A 62 -19.19 13.83 4.16
CA VAL A 62 -19.13 14.87 5.21
C VAL A 62 -19.94 16.10 4.79
N ASP A 63 -19.79 16.56 3.56
CA ASP A 63 -20.48 17.75 3.05
C ASP A 63 -22.00 17.54 3.08
N ILE A 64 -22.50 16.40 2.59
CA ILE A 64 -23.92 16.03 2.66
C ILE A 64 -24.42 16.05 4.10
N LEU A 65 -23.67 15.48 5.05
CA LEU A 65 -24.10 15.41 6.42
C LEU A 65 -24.14 16.78 7.08
N VAL A 66 -23.16 17.63 6.84
CA VAL A 66 -23.14 19.01 7.33
C VAL A 66 -24.35 19.79 6.82
N ASP A 67 -24.76 19.59 5.57
CA ASP A 67 -25.96 20.25 5.03
C ASP A 67 -27.25 19.74 5.67
N VAL A 68 -27.37 18.43 5.94
CA VAL A 68 -28.50 17.86 6.68
C VAL A 68 -28.59 18.45 8.10
N VAL A 69 -27.46 18.56 8.79
CA VAL A 69 -27.41 19.14 10.16
C VAL A 69 -27.75 20.64 10.15
N LYS A 70 -27.32 21.38 9.12
CA LYS A 70 -27.70 22.79 8.97
C LYS A 70 -29.21 23.00 8.79
N GLN A 71 -29.86 22.10 8.05
CA GLN A 71 -31.30 22.15 7.82
C GLN A 71 -32.11 21.79 9.09
N ASN A 72 -31.55 20.94 9.95
CA ASN A 72 -32.20 20.51 11.18
C ASN A 72 -31.16 20.38 12.31
N SER A 73 -31.01 21.46 13.09
CA SER A 73 -30.04 21.56 14.17
C SER A 73 -30.26 20.54 15.31
N ALA A 74 -31.47 20.00 15.46
CA ALA A 74 -31.75 18.94 16.43
C ALA A 74 -31.01 17.65 16.13
N LEU A 75 -30.63 17.42 14.87
CA LEU A 75 -29.87 16.23 14.45
C LEU A 75 -28.39 16.31 14.86
N ALA A 76 -27.87 17.50 15.14
CA ALA A 76 -26.45 17.70 15.53
C ALA A 76 -26.05 16.91 16.79
N SER A 77 -27.00 16.69 17.72
CA SER A 77 -26.74 15.94 18.97
C SER A 77 -26.81 14.41 18.78
N ILE A 78 -27.40 13.95 17.67
CA ILE A 78 -27.67 12.53 17.42
C ILE A 78 -26.67 11.96 16.41
N ILE A 79 -26.21 12.79 15.47
CA ILE A 79 -25.32 12.36 14.38
C ILE A 79 -23.88 12.55 14.81
N SER A 80 -23.17 11.44 14.99
CA SER A 80 -21.72 11.40 15.20
C SER A 80 -21.07 10.82 13.93
N MET A 81 -20.21 11.61 13.27
CA MET A 81 -19.50 11.15 12.07
C MET A 81 -18.00 11.05 12.33
N ASP A 82 -17.46 9.86 12.08
CA ASP A 82 -16.01 9.65 12.08
C ASP A 82 -15.47 9.87 10.67
N ILE A 83 -14.91 11.06 10.47
CA ILE A 83 -14.36 11.50 9.18
C ILE A 83 -13.19 10.62 8.73
N THR A 84 -12.52 9.94 9.63
CA THR A 84 -11.30 9.16 9.32
C THR A 84 -11.57 7.70 8.98
N ARG A 85 -12.76 7.23 9.20
CA ARG A 85 -13.14 5.81 9.13
C ARG A 85 -12.86 5.16 7.78
N TYR A 86 -13.26 5.81 6.68
CA TYR A 86 -13.05 5.26 5.34
C TYR A 86 -11.56 5.07 5.03
N GLY A 87 -10.74 6.10 5.27
CA GLY A 87 -9.29 6.03 5.06
C GLY A 87 -8.62 4.96 5.93
N ALA A 88 -9.00 4.86 7.20
CA ALA A 88 -8.48 3.85 8.13
C ALA A 88 -8.78 2.42 7.64
N GLN A 89 -9.99 2.16 7.16
CA GLN A 89 -10.39 0.86 6.63
C GLN A 89 -9.64 0.50 5.34
N VAL A 90 -9.39 1.48 4.46
CA VAL A 90 -8.58 1.25 3.25
C VAL A 90 -7.16 0.85 3.61
N ILE A 91 -6.52 1.57 4.55
CA ILE A 91 -5.15 1.29 5.00
C ILE A 91 -5.05 -0.12 5.60
N SER A 92 -6.02 -0.50 6.42
CA SER A 92 -6.11 -1.85 7.00
C SER A 92 -6.33 -2.92 5.92
N GLY A 93 -7.27 -2.68 4.99
CA GLY A 93 -7.61 -3.62 3.92
C GLY A 93 -6.45 -3.89 2.96
N VAL A 94 -5.66 -2.86 2.63
CA VAL A 94 -4.47 -3.03 1.79
C VAL A 94 -3.38 -3.83 2.51
N GLY A 95 -3.32 -3.76 3.84
CA GLY A 95 -2.46 -4.63 4.65
C GLY A 95 -2.74 -6.11 4.41
N PHE A 96 -4.00 -6.50 4.29
CA PHE A 96 -4.41 -7.87 3.93
C PHE A 96 -3.94 -8.28 2.53
N LEU A 97 -4.12 -7.42 1.53
CA LEU A 97 -3.64 -7.67 0.17
C LEU A 97 -2.11 -7.79 0.14
N GLY A 98 -1.41 -6.93 0.87
CA GLY A 98 0.03 -6.96 1.01
C GLY A 98 0.53 -8.27 1.63
N ALA A 99 -0.13 -8.75 2.67
CA ALA A 99 0.18 -10.03 3.30
C ALA A 99 0.01 -11.20 2.33
N GLY A 100 -1.03 -11.17 1.48
CA GLY A 100 -1.27 -12.19 0.44
C GLY A 100 -0.18 -12.28 -0.64
N ILE A 101 0.60 -11.22 -0.83
CA ILE A 101 1.71 -11.19 -1.82
C ILE A 101 3.03 -11.67 -1.21
N ILE A 102 3.17 -11.63 0.12
CA ILE A 102 4.39 -12.07 0.80
C ILE A 102 4.39 -13.59 0.86
N VAL A 103 5.29 -14.21 0.10
CA VAL A 103 5.42 -15.66 0.03
C VAL A 103 6.74 -16.09 0.66
N PHE A 104 6.66 -17.04 1.56
CA PHE A 104 7.81 -17.69 2.16
C PHE A 104 8.08 -19.02 1.43
N ARG A 105 9.21 -19.12 0.74
CA ARG A 105 9.58 -20.29 -0.04
C ARG A 105 11.06 -20.59 0.16
N GLU A 106 11.41 -21.84 0.50
CA GLU A 106 12.80 -22.31 0.59
C GLU A 106 13.73 -21.37 1.40
N ARG A 107 13.30 -20.93 2.59
CA ARG A 107 14.02 -19.96 3.45
C ARG A 107 14.23 -18.57 2.84
N LYS A 108 13.49 -18.22 1.78
CA LYS A 108 13.51 -16.89 1.16
C LYS A 108 12.14 -16.24 1.25
N VAL A 109 12.12 -14.99 1.67
CA VAL A 109 10.91 -14.16 1.65
C VAL A 109 10.87 -13.39 0.34
N SER A 110 9.79 -13.53 -0.41
CA SER A 110 9.53 -12.77 -1.64
C SER A 110 8.28 -11.91 -1.48
N GLY A 111 8.13 -10.87 -2.30
CA GLY A 111 6.95 -10.01 -2.27
C GLY A 111 6.98 -8.84 -1.29
N LEU A 112 7.89 -8.81 -0.29
CA LEU A 112 7.92 -7.77 0.74
C LEU A 112 7.97 -6.35 0.15
N THR A 113 8.88 -6.10 -0.79
CA THR A 113 8.98 -4.78 -1.44
C THR A 113 7.69 -4.44 -2.21
N THR A 114 7.03 -5.44 -2.81
CA THR A 114 5.77 -5.26 -3.53
C THR A 114 4.66 -4.85 -2.57
N ALA A 115 4.54 -5.52 -1.43
CA ALA A 115 3.55 -5.20 -0.40
C ALA A 115 3.72 -3.77 0.13
N VAL A 116 4.96 -3.36 0.44
CA VAL A 116 5.27 -1.99 0.89
C VAL A 116 4.91 -0.95 -0.17
N MET A 117 5.18 -1.25 -1.46
CA MET A 117 4.84 -0.33 -2.55
C MET A 117 3.33 -0.19 -2.74
N MET A 118 2.56 -1.27 -2.63
CA MET A 118 1.09 -1.21 -2.67
C MET A 118 0.55 -0.32 -1.56
N TRP A 119 1.06 -0.48 -0.35
CA TRP A 119 0.67 0.33 0.80
C TRP A 119 0.97 1.82 0.55
N ASN A 120 2.14 2.15 0.03
CA ASN A 120 2.52 3.53 -0.27
C ASN A 120 1.67 4.14 -1.40
N VAL A 121 1.40 3.40 -2.48
CA VAL A 121 0.53 3.86 -3.58
C VAL A 121 -0.89 4.14 -3.08
N THR A 122 -1.40 3.32 -2.15
CA THR A 122 -2.69 3.55 -1.50
C THR A 122 -2.71 4.88 -0.74
N ILE A 123 -1.66 5.18 0.03
CA ILE A 123 -1.54 6.46 0.75
C ILE A 123 -1.53 7.63 -0.23
N ILE A 124 -0.77 7.53 -1.32
CA ILE A 124 -0.75 8.58 -2.37
C ILE A 124 -2.15 8.82 -2.91
N GLY A 125 -2.90 7.76 -3.22
CA GLY A 125 -4.29 7.87 -3.69
C GLY A 125 -5.20 8.56 -2.68
N LEU A 126 -5.15 8.16 -1.40
CA LEU A 126 -5.93 8.78 -0.33
C LEU A 126 -5.62 10.28 -0.20
N VAL A 127 -4.34 10.65 -0.24
CA VAL A 127 -3.87 12.04 -0.11
C VAL A 127 -4.30 12.90 -1.30
N ILE A 128 -4.26 12.36 -2.53
CA ILE A 128 -4.77 13.03 -3.73
C ILE A 128 -6.27 13.25 -3.61
N GLY A 129 -7.03 12.22 -3.22
CA GLY A 129 -8.47 12.30 -3.05
C GLY A 129 -8.87 13.34 -2.01
N MET A 130 -8.12 13.50 -0.93
CA MET A 130 -8.30 14.56 0.06
C MET A 130 -7.94 15.97 -0.45
N GLY A 131 -7.27 16.07 -1.60
CA GLY A 131 -6.86 17.36 -2.20
C GLY A 131 -5.48 17.85 -1.76
N PHE A 132 -4.73 17.09 -0.96
CA PHE A 132 -3.37 17.46 -0.52
C PHE A 132 -2.32 17.14 -1.59
N LEU A 133 -2.46 17.76 -2.78
CA LEU A 133 -1.64 17.47 -3.95
C LEU A 133 -0.15 17.70 -3.73
N THR A 134 0.23 18.71 -2.94
CA THR A 134 1.63 18.98 -2.59
C THR A 134 2.25 17.80 -1.83
N ILE A 135 1.53 17.25 -0.85
CA ILE A 135 2.01 16.11 -0.06
C ILE A 135 2.13 14.87 -0.95
N ALA A 136 1.14 14.63 -1.81
CA ALA A 136 1.17 13.52 -2.76
C ALA A 136 2.36 13.61 -3.71
N PHE A 137 2.68 14.81 -4.22
CA PHE A 137 3.81 15.04 -5.11
C PHE A 137 5.14 14.82 -4.40
N ILE A 138 5.31 15.33 -3.19
CA ILE A 138 6.52 15.11 -2.38
C ILE A 138 6.71 13.60 -2.10
N ASN A 139 5.64 12.90 -1.74
CA ASN A 139 5.71 11.45 -1.51
C ASN A 139 6.08 10.69 -2.79
N LEU A 140 5.50 11.05 -3.95
CA LEU A 140 5.87 10.46 -5.23
C LEU A 140 7.37 10.62 -5.52
N VAL A 141 7.88 11.86 -5.42
CA VAL A 141 9.30 12.15 -5.69
C VAL A 141 10.20 11.40 -4.73
N ALA A 142 9.90 11.41 -3.44
CA ALA A 142 10.65 10.68 -2.43
C ALA A 142 10.66 9.16 -2.72
N THR A 143 9.52 8.60 -3.11
CA THR A 143 9.42 7.18 -3.47
C THR A 143 10.28 6.84 -4.68
N LEU A 144 10.22 7.64 -5.74
CA LEU A 144 11.03 7.43 -6.94
C LEU A 144 12.53 7.57 -6.64
N LEU A 145 12.93 8.52 -5.78
CA LEU A 145 14.30 8.65 -5.32
C LEU A 145 14.78 7.42 -4.57
N VAL A 146 14.01 6.91 -3.62
CA VAL A 146 14.35 5.69 -2.87
C VAL A 146 14.51 4.51 -3.82
N LEU A 147 13.63 4.36 -4.82
CA LEU A 147 13.72 3.31 -5.82
C LEU A 147 14.95 3.45 -6.72
N ALA A 148 15.30 4.67 -7.09
CA ALA A 148 16.53 4.96 -7.86
C ALA A 148 17.78 4.65 -7.06
N LEU A 149 17.88 5.10 -5.80
CA LEU A 149 19.02 4.82 -4.91
C LEU A 149 19.18 3.32 -4.65
N ALA A 150 18.09 2.59 -4.46
CA ALA A 150 18.12 1.14 -4.31
C ALA A 150 18.64 0.43 -5.57
N HIS A 151 18.44 1.03 -6.76
CA HIS A 151 18.99 0.52 -8.00
C HIS A 151 20.52 0.72 -8.09
N PHE A 152 21.04 1.89 -7.69
CA PHE A 152 22.48 2.17 -7.69
C PHE A 152 23.24 1.23 -6.74
N LYS A 153 22.73 1.01 -5.53
CA LYS A 153 23.35 0.08 -4.56
C LYS A 153 23.40 -1.38 -5.03
N ARG A 154 22.48 -1.81 -5.91
CA ARG A 154 22.49 -3.18 -6.47
C ARG A 154 23.58 -3.39 -7.52
N LYS A 155 24.09 -2.34 -8.15
CA LYS A 155 25.18 -2.42 -9.13
C LYS A 155 26.55 -2.52 -8.48
N THR A 156 26.71 -2.10 -7.22
CA THR A 156 27.91 -2.37 -6.44
C THR A 156 27.81 -3.78 -5.85
N PRO A 157 28.70 -4.71 -6.22
CA PRO A 157 28.71 -6.03 -5.61
C PRO A 157 29.24 -5.88 -4.18
N LEU A 158 28.36 -5.62 -3.24
CA LEU A 158 28.65 -5.93 -1.86
C LEU A 158 28.88 -7.44 -1.83
N LYS A 159 30.15 -7.86 -1.70
CA LYS A 159 30.51 -9.23 -1.34
C LYS A 159 29.58 -9.63 -0.22
N ARG A 160 28.63 -10.49 -0.53
CA ARG A 160 27.87 -11.20 0.51
C ARG A 160 28.95 -11.93 1.30
N LEU A 161 29.23 -11.47 2.50
CA LEU A 161 29.81 -12.32 3.53
C LEU A 161 28.78 -13.46 3.72
N GLN A 162 28.95 -14.50 2.93
CA GLN A 162 28.38 -15.79 3.27
C GLN A 162 29.17 -16.23 4.50
N LEU A 163 28.64 -15.93 5.68
CA LEU A 163 28.94 -16.71 6.86
C LEU A 163 28.47 -18.12 6.54
N ILE A 164 29.36 -18.90 5.92
CA ILE A 164 29.28 -20.33 5.91
C ILE A 164 29.53 -20.71 7.37
N VAL A 165 28.47 -20.79 8.15
CA VAL A 165 28.51 -21.55 9.39
C VAL A 165 28.69 -22.99 8.92
N LYS A 166 29.92 -23.43 8.89
CA LYS A 166 30.33 -24.80 8.71
C LYS A 166 29.83 -25.51 9.96
N MET A 167 28.58 -25.94 9.96
CA MET A 167 28.07 -26.85 10.95
C MET A 167 28.84 -28.14 10.73
N LYS A 168 29.74 -28.37 11.63
CA LYS A 168 30.52 -29.58 11.78
C LYS A 168 29.53 -30.74 11.95
N GLU A 169 29.56 -31.63 10.97
CA GLU A 169 29.04 -33.00 10.94
C GLU A 169 27.58 -33.21 11.36
N PRO A 170 26.74 -33.72 10.44
CA PRO A 170 25.52 -34.39 10.87
C PRO A 170 25.89 -35.66 11.61
N VAL A 171 25.47 -35.72 12.87
CA VAL A 171 25.47 -36.98 13.62
C VAL A 171 24.76 -38.03 12.79
N SER A 172 25.53 -39.02 12.37
CA SER A 172 25.05 -40.19 11.65
C SER A 172 24.02 -40.93 12.51
N TYR A 173 22.76 -40.85 12.13
CA TYR A 173 21.72 -41.76 12.66
C TYR A 173 21.74 -43.10 11.93
N THR A 174 22.92 -43.71 11.83
CA THR A 174 23.05 -45.12 11.53
C THR A 174 23.12 -45.84 12.84
N HIS A 175 22.00 -46.24 13.37
CA HIS A 175 21.82 -47.41 14.27
C HIS A 175 20.49 -47.29 15.03
N LEU A 176 19.38 -47.40 14.35
CA LEU A 176 18.15 -47.94 14.95
C LEU A 176 17.44 -48.81 13.90
N ARG A 177 18.19 -49.77 13.37
CA ARG A 177 17.59 -50.96 12.77
C ARG A 177 17.95 -52.10 13.69
N ALA A 178 17.28 -52.14 14.80
CA ALA A 178 17.36 -53.23 15.74
C ALA A 178 16.10 -54.08 15.59
N HIS A 179 16.33 -55.33 15.19
CA HIS A 179 15.62 -56.53 15.58
C HIS A 179 14.08 -56.49 15.51
N GLU A 180 13.53 -56.73 14.33
CA GLU A 180 12.40 -57.65 14.30
C GLU A 180 12.96 -59.06 14.19
N THR A 181 13.06 -59.68 15.32
CA THR A 181 13.31 -61.08 15.49
C THR A 181 12.14 -61.86 14.96
N GLU A 182 12.46 -62.80 14.06
CA GLU A 182 11.69 -64.02 13.85
C GLU A 182 11.35 -64.65 15.20
N ALA A 183 10.11 -65.03 15.36
CA ALA A 183 9.66 -66.09 16.25
C ALA A 183 8.41 -66.71 15.64
N ASP A 184 8.61 -67.94 15.14
CA ASP A 184 7.73 -69.10 15.03
C ASP A 184 6.20 -68.87 15.02
#